data_4412230d54fa3ad1d2e550a4b318c20a
#
_entry.id   4412230d54fa3ad1d2e550a4b318c20a
#
_cell.length_a   1.000
_cell.length_b   1.000
_cell.length_c   1.000
_cell.angle_alpha   90.00
_cell.angle_beta   90.00
_cell.angle_gamma   90.00
#
_symmetry.space_group_name_H-M   'P 1'
#
loop_
_entity.id
_entity.type
_entity.pdbx_description
1 polymer ?
#
loop_
_entity_poly.entity_id
_entity_poly.type
_entity_poly.pdbx_seq_one_letter_code
_entity_poly.pdbx_strand_id
1 'polypeptide(L)'
;FVANPNTGVQDQRYLQRFGVDWSQTNKVFGVDSIAQAEFDTGALSHTFIVGLDYYHSNSQFHGLYDRNPPIIDLFKPVYGQPLNFGQPYRWDRTITQTGLYLQDQIKLDKWVLVLGGRYDWANVVNKEPLADTRFASKDQAFTGRAGLVYLFDNGVSPFVSYSESFLPLAGTDANRKPFEPSTGKQYEVGVKFQPPGQKSFIQAS
;
A
#
# COMPACT_ATOMS: atom_id res chain seq x y z
N PHE A 1 10.31 -1.91 -30.34
CA PHE A 1 11.22 -1.78 -31.50
C PHE A 1 10.81 -0.57 -32.32
N VAL A 2 11.79 0.04 -32.99
CA VAL A 2 11.58 1.21 -33.86
C VAL A 2 12.13 0.93 -35.24
N ALA A 3 11.79 1.80 -36.19
CA ALA A 3 12.27 1.68 -37.55
C ALA A 3 13.82 1.84 -37.62
N ASN A 4 14.44 1.08 -38.50
CA ASN A 4 15.84 1.22 -38.84
C ASN A 4 16.12 2.65 -39.34
N PRO A 5 17.04 3.40 -38.75
CA PRO A 5 17.28 4.80 -39.10
C PRO A 5 17.75 4.99 -40.54
N ASN A 6 18.32 3.94 -41.19
CA ASN A 6 18.83 4.00 -42.53
C ASN A 6 17.82 3.57 -43.62
N THR A 7 16.83 2.73 -43.26
CA THR A 7 15.87 2.15 -44.22
C THR A 7 14.46 2.56 -43.99
N GLY A 8 14.13 3.09 -42.78
CA GLY A 8 12.76 3.44 -42.39
C GLY A 8 11.87 2.23 -42.09
N VAL A 9 12.37 1.00 -42.28
CA VAL A 9 11.58 -0.22 -42.04
C VAL A 9 11.65 -0.62 -40.57
N GLN A 10 10.55 -1.07 -39.98
CA GLN A 10 10.53 -1.58 -38.62
C GLN A 10 11.45 -2.80 -38.50
N ASP A 11 12.38 -2.75 -37.54
CA ASP A 11 13.42 -3.77 -37.37
C ASP A 11 13.52 -4.08 -35.87
N GLN A 12 13.54 -5.37 -35.52
CA GLN A 12 13.74 -5.84 -34.15
C GLN A 12 15.14 -5.62 -33.60
N ARG A 13 16.02 -5.06 -34.41
CA ARG A 13 17.40 -4.71 -34.07
C ARG A 13 17.48 -3.38 -33.29
N TYR A 14 16.57 -2.44 -33.54
CA TYR A 14 16.65 -1.09 -33.00
C TYR A 14 15.62 -0.86 -31.91
N LEU A 15 16.07 -0.33 -30.77
CA LEU A 15 15.20 0.03 -29.66
C LEU A 15 15.19 1.54 -29.41
N GLN A 16 14.00 2.08 -29.23
CA GLN A 16 13.84 3.40 -28.59
C GLN A 16 14.19 3.28 -27.12
N ARG A 17 15.00 4.21 -26.64
CA ARG A 17 15.32 4.36 -25.22
C ARG A 17 14.44 5.42 -24.57
N PHE A 18 14.53 5.47 -23.29
CA PHE A 18 13.97 6.51 -22.45
C PHE A 18 15.04 6.95 -21.47
N GLY A 19 15.34 8.24 -21.46
CA GLY A 19 16.31 8.82 -20.54
C GLY A 19 15.59 9.38 -19.32
N VAL A 20 16.10 9.07 -18.14
CA VAL A 20 15.53 9.59 -16.89
C VAL A 20 16.65 9.94 -15.92
N ASP A 21 16.49 11.10 -15.28
CA ASP A 21 17.26 11.52 -14.12
C ASP A 21 16.25 12.00 -13.07
N TRP A 22 16.17 11.33 -11.92
CA TRP A 22 15.22 11.70 -10.89
C TRP A 22 15.75 11.49 -9.49
N SER A 23 15.22 12.27 -8.58
CA SER A 23 15.45 12.11 -7.15
C SER A 23 14.13 12.17 -6.39
N GLN A 24 14.04 11.40 -5.31
CA GLN A 24 12.91 11.44 -4.40
C GLN A 24 13.40 11.43 -2.97
N THR A 25 12.86 12.34 -2.17
CA THR A 25 13.11 12.40 -0.73
C THR A 25 11.79 12.15 0.00
N ASN A 26 11.78 11.17 0.90
CA ASN A 26 10.64 10.87 1.76
C ASN A 26 11.03 11.10 3.22
N LYS A 27 10.21 11.88 3.93
CA LYS A 27 10.31 12.07 5.37
C LYS A 27 9.03 11.56 6.00
N VAL A 28 9.16 10.62 6.93
CA VAL A 28 8.02 9.97 7.58
C VAL A 28 8.17 10.11 9.08
N PHE A 29 7.08 10.46 9.73
CA PHE A 29 6.91 10.40 11.18
C PHE A 29 5.65 9.58 11.47
N GLY A 30 5.76 8.62 12.38
CA GLY A 30 4.65 7.79 12.81
C GLY A 30 4.71 7.50 14.30
N VAL A 31 3.56 7.50 14.93
CA VAL A 31 3.36 7.09 16.33
C VAL A 31 2.16 6.16 16.35
N ASP A 32 2.28 5.05 17.07
CA ASP A 32 1.18 4.14 17.40
C ASP A 32 1.18 3.92 18.91
N SER A 33 0.04 4.16 19.53
CA SER A 33 -0.17 4.00 20.97
C SER A 33 -1.24 2.95 21.18
N ILE A 34 -0.88 1.87 21.88
CA ILE A 34 -1.73 0.70 22.09
C ILE A 34 -1.90 0.46 23.58
N ALA A 35 -3.15 0.23 24.00
CA ALA A 35 -3.48 -0.34 25.30
C ALA A 35 -4.12 -1.70 25.11
N GLN A 36 -3.68 -2.69 25.89
CA GLN A 36 -4.23 -4.04 25.92
C GLN A 36 -4.77 -4.35 27.31
N ALA A 37 -5.92 -5.00 27.35
CA ALA A 37 -6.51 -5.53 28.57
C ALA A 37 -6.93 -6.98 28.38
N GLU A 38 -6.67 -7.81 29.39
CA GLU A 38 -7.12 -9.20 29.45
C GLU A 38 -8.09 -9.33 30.61
N PHE A 39 -9.26 -9.88 30.35
CA PHE A 39 -10.31 -10.07 31.35
C PHE A 39 -11.27 -11.18 30.93
N ASP A 40 -12.04 -11.70 31.91
CA ASP A 40 -13.06 -12.71 31.66
C ASP A 40 -14.46 -12.16 31.90
N THR A 41 -15.43 -12.60 31.05
CA THR A 41 -16.85 -12.39 31.28
C THR A 41 -17.57 -13.74 31.27
N GLY A 42 -17.69 -14.32 32.46
CA GLY A 42 -18.21 -15.67 32.63
C GLY A 42 -17.27 -16.72 32.04
N ALA A 43 -17.71 -17.43 31.01
CA ALA A 43 -16.89 -18.45 30.32
C ALA A 43 -16.05 -17.88 29.16
N LEU A 44 -16.18 -16.60 28.87
CA LEU A 44 -15.46 -15.95 27.77
C LEU A 44 -14.19 -15.29 28.30
N SER A 45 -13.05 -15.58 27.68
CA SER A 45 -11.78 -14.86 27.92
C SER A 45 -11.56 -13.86 26.80
N HIS A 46 -11.28 -12.61 27.16
CA HIS A 46 -11.10 -11.49 26.25
C HIS A 46 -9.66 -11.02 26.24
N THR A 47 -9.15 -10.74 25.03
CA THR A 47 -7.95 -9.94 24.83
C THR A 47 -8.37 -8.72 24.02
N PHE A 48 -8.62 -7.63 24.72
CA PHE A 48 -9.11 -6.37 24.17
C PHE A 48 -7.95 -5.43 23.88
N ILE A 49 -7.96 -4.82 22.72
CA ILE A 49 -6.98 -3.85 22.28
C ILE A 49 -7.71 -2.58 21.83
N VAL A 50 -7.19 -1.43 22.24
CA VAL A 50 -7.54 -0.12 21.69
C VAL A 50 -6.27 0.62 21.34
N GLY A 51 -6.25 1.29 20.21
CA GLY A 51 -5.09 2.04 19.76
C GLY A 51 -5.44 3.29 18.98
N LEU A 52 -4.52 4.23 19.05
CA LEU A 52 -4.52 5.48 18.30
C LEU A 52 -3.19 5.58 17.56
N ASP A 53 -3.25 5.73 16.25
CA ASP A 53 -2.06 5.99 15.44
C ASP A 53 -2.13 7.34 14.73
N TYR A 54 -0.96 7.87 14.48
CA TYR A 54 -0.75 9.08 13.69
C TYR A 54 0.38 8.83 12.71
N TYR A 55 0.14 9.15 11.45
CA TYR A 55 1.09 9.05 10.36
C TYR A 55 1.19 10.37 9.61
N HIS A 56 2.41 10.86 9.42
CA HIS A 56 2.70 12.02 8.61
C HIS A 56 3.85 11.71 7.66
N SER A 57 3.62 11.92 6.37
CA SER A 57 4.63 11.74 5.32
C SER A 57 4.73 12.98 4.46
N ASN A 58 5.95 13.41 4.21
CA ASN A 58 6.27 14.43 3.23
C ASN A 58 7.22 13.83 2.19
N SER A 59 6.76 13.80 0.95
CA SER A 59 7.50 13.25 -0.20
C SER A 59 7.72 14.34 -1.22
N GLN A 60 8.97 14.51 -1.65
CA GLN A 60 9.37 15.45 -2.69
C GLN A 60 10.00 14.67 -3.84
N PHE A 61 9.55 14.95 -5.04
CA PHE A 61 10.06 14.33 -6.26
C PHE A 61 10.51 15.41 -7.23
N HIS A 62 11.66 15.17 -7.84
CA HIS A 62 12.18 15.97 -8.94
C HIS A 62 12.65 15.01 -10.04
N GLY A 63 12.20 15.23 -11.27
CA GLY A 63 12.55 14.38 -12.40
C GLY A 63 12.79 15.17 -13.68
N LEU A 64 13.75 14.70 -14.45
CA LEU A 64 14.05 15.13 -15.80
C LEU A 64 13.90 13.92 -16.73
N TYR A 65 13.31 14.15 -17.89
CA TYR A 65 13.00 13.10 -18.83
C TYR A 65 13.49 13.47 -20.24
N ASP A 66 14.20 12.54 -20.88
CA ASP A 66 14.42 12.55 -22.33
C ASP A 66 13.55 11.45 -22.94
N ARG A 67 12.51 11.85 -23.68
CA ARG A 67 11.56 10.93 -24.29
C ARG A 67 12.01 10.40 -25.64
N ASN A 68 13.03 11.02 -26.22
CA ASN A 68 13.57 10.69 -27.54
C ASN A 68 15.09 10.61 -27.57
N PRO A 69 15.74 9.92 -26.62
CA PRO A 69 17.18 9.74 -26.70
C PRO A 69 17.56 8.93 -27.95
N PRO A 70 18.82 9.01 -28.41
CA PRO A 70 19.26 8.25 -29.55
C PRO A 70 18.91 6.77 -29.42
N ILE A 71 18.37 6.18 -30.47
CA ILE A 71 18.06 4.76 -30.55
C ILE A 71 19.30 3.91 -30.35
N ILE A 72 19.13 2.66 -29.88
CA ILE A 72 20.26 1.73 -29.71
C ILE A 72 20.11 0.55 -30.67
N ASP A 73 21.22 0.20 -31.32
CA ASP A 73 21.39 -1.03 -32.08
C ASP A 73 21.73 -2.17 -31.10
N LEU A 74 20.92 -3.20 -31.05
CA LEU A 74 21.10 -4.32 -30.11
C LEU A 74 22.36 -5.15 -30.38
N PHE A 75 22.81 -5.20 -31.63
CA PHE A 75 24.00 -5.99 -32.03
C PHE A 75 25.28 -5.18 -32.05
N LYS A 76 25.17 -3.84 -32.13
CA LYS A 76 26.31 -2.91 -32.08
C LYS A 76 25.95 -1.70 -31.19
N PRO A 77 25.78 -1.92 -29.87
CA PRO A 77 25.31 -0.85 -28.98
C PRO A 77 26.37 0.24 -28.82
N VAL A 78 25.94 1.49 -28.96
CA VAL A 78 26.77 2.66 -28.65
C VAL A 78 26.19 3.27 -27.38
N TYR A 79 26.96 3.19 -26.31
CA TYR A 79 26.61 3.75 -25.00
C TYR A 79 27.18 5.17 -24.82
N GLY A 80 26.76 5.88 -23.79
CA GLY A 80 27.25 7.21 -23.45
C GLY A 80 26.81 8.32 -24.41
N GLN A 81 25.78 8.06 -25.24
CA GLN A 81 25.21 9.12 -26.07
C GLN A 81 24.53 10.18 -25.15
N PRO A 82 24.67 11.48 -25.48
CA PRO A 82 24.11 12.55 -24.68
C PRO A 82 22.58 12.44 -24.62
N LEU A 83 22.02 12.74 -23.46
CA LEU A 83 20.60 12.86 -23.25
C LEU A 83 20.19 14.33 -23.36
N ASN A 84 19.04 14.57 -23.96
CA ASN A 84 18.45 15.90 -24.10
C ASN A 84 17.21 15.98 -23.21
N PHE A 85 17.42 16.33 -21.95
CA PHE A 85 16.35 16.43 -20.98
C PHE A 85 15.41 17.60 -21.28
N GLY A 86 14.12 17.33 -21.27
CA GLY A 86 13.07 18.32 -21.38
C GLY A 86 12.88 19.13 -20.08
N GLN A 87 11.72 19.75 -19.98
CA GLN A 87 11.38 20.53 -18.79
C GLN A 87 11.33 19.64 -17.54
N PRO A 88 11.81 20.13 -16.39
CA PRO A 88 11.73 19.42 -15.15
C PRO A 88 10.27 19.17 -14.73
N TYR A 89 10.04 18.06 -14.06
CA TYR A 89 8.79 17.76 -13.39
C TYR A 89 9.04 17.65 -11.89
N ARG A 90 8.22 18.32 -11.10
CA ARG A 90 8.34 18.32 -9.64
C ARG A 90 6.97 18.21 -8.99
N TRP A 91 6.89 17.39 -7.95
CA TRP A 91 5.76 17.40 -7.03
C TRP A 91 6.23 17.28 -5.58
N ASP A 92 5.46 17.91 -4.70
CA ASP A 92 5.60 17.85 -3.25
C ASP A 92 4.27 17.30 -2.69
N ARG A 93 4.33 16.16 -2.01
CA ARG A 93 3.15 15.46 -1.47
C ARG A 93 3.23 15.34 0.02
N THR A 94 2.15 15.69 0.69
CA THR A 94 1.99 15.51 2.13
C THR A 94 0.78 14.62 2.39
N ILE A 95 0.96 13.57 3.17
CA ILE A 95 -0.12 12.70 3.66
C ILE A 95 -0.09 12.76 5.18
N THR A 96 -1.25 13.05 5.78
CA THR A 96 -1.45 12.96 7.22
C THR A 96 -2.64 12.05 7.46
N GLN A 97 -2.48 11.05 8.30
CA GLN A 97 -3.53 10.10 8.67
C GLN A 97 -3.53 9.91 10.17
N THR A 98 -4.73 9.89 10.75
CA THR A 98 -4.97 9.52 12.14
C THR A 98 -5.96 8.39 12.15
N GLY A 99 -5.71 7.35 12.91
CA GLY A 99 -6.58 6.19 13.04
C GLY A 99 -6.88 5.88 14.50
N LEU A 100 -8.15 5.65 14.80
CA LEU A 100 -8.60 5.08 16.07
C LEU A 100 -9.09 3.67 15.79
N TYR A 101 -8.59 2.68 16.51
CA TYR A 101 -8.99 1.30 16.31
C TYR A 101 -9.22 0.58 17.63
N LEU A 102 -10.08 -0.44 17.55
CA LEU A 102 -10.32 -1.37 18.64
C LEU A 102 -10.46 -2.79 18.09
N GLN A 103 -10.08 -3.75 18.90
CA GLN A 103 -10.24 -5.17 18.59
C GLN A 103 -10.49 -5.94 19.88
N ASP A 104 -11.36 -6.94 19.82
CA ASP A 104 -11.51 -7.94 20.86
C ASP A 104 -11.30 -9.34 20.28
N GLN A 105 -10.42 -10.11 20.90
CA GLN A 105 -10.28 -11.54 20.69
C GLN A 105 -10.97 -12.25 21.84
N ILE A 106 -12.05 -12.95 21.50
CA ILE A 106 -12.93 -13.63 22.46
C ILE A 106 -12.68 -15.13 22.31
N LYS A 107 -12.29 -15.78 23.40
CA LYS A 107 -12.09 -17.23 23.45
C LYS A 107 -13.17 -17.88 24.30
N LEU A 108 -13.81 -18.91 23.73
CA LEU A 108 -14.73 -19.78 24.40
C LEU A 108 -14.32 -21.25 24.11
N ASP A 109 -13.76 -21.92 25.08
CA ASP A 109 -13.20 -23.28 24.93
C ASP A 109 -12.26 -23.38 23.71
N LYS A 110 -12.68 -24.04 22.64
CA LYS A 110 -11.92 -24.21 21.39
C LYS A 110 -12.24 -23.19 20.31
N TRP A 111 -13.20 -22.31 20.53
CA TRP A 111 -13.57 -21.24 19.61
C TRP A 111 -12.80 -19.97 19.92
N VAL A 112 -12.28 -19.34 18.89
CA VAL A 112 -11.68 -18.02 18.97
C VAL A 112 -12.35 -17.10 17.94
N LEU A 113 -13.06 -16.08 18.44
CA LEU A 113 -13.68 -15.03 17.63
C LEU A 113 -12.82 -13.77 17.73
N VAL A 114 -12.51 -13.16 16.61
CA VAL A 114 -11.85 -11.85 16.55
C VAL A 114 -12.82 -10.86 15.91
N LEU A 115 -13.07 -9.76 16.58
CA LEU A 115 -13.85 -8.64 16.04
C LEU A 115 -13.01 -7.38 16.16
N GLY A 116 -13.00 -6.56 15.13
CA GLY A 116 -12.26 -5.30 15.15
C GLY A 116 -12.90 -4.25 14.25
N GLY A 117 -12.69 -3.01 14.63
CA GLY A 117 -13.09 -1.85 13.85
C GLY A 117 -12.06 -0.75 13.92
N ARG A 118 -11.94 0.02 12.85
CA ARG A 118 -11.03 1.15 12.73
C ARG A 118 -11.72 2.31 12.03
N TYR A 119 -11.48 3.50 12.52
CA TYR A 119 -11.91 4.73 11.87
C TYR A 119 -10.69 5.58 11.54
N ASP A 120 -10.58 5.97 10.28
CA ASP A 120 -9.47 6.74 9.74
C ASP A 120 -9.89 8.12 9.28
N TRP A 121 -9.07 9.12 9.59
CA TRP A 121 -9.11 10.46 9.03
C TRP A 121 -7.83 10.67 8.24
N ALA A 122 -7.95 10.93 6.94
CA ALA A 122 -6.82 11.15 6.05
C ALA A 122 -6.91 12.52 5.37
N ASN A 123 -5.77 13.19 5.26
CA ASN A 123 -5.63 14.43 4.51
C ASN A 123 -4.44 14.27 3.57
N VAL A 124 -4.68 14.46 2.28
CA VAL A 124 -3.66 14.38 1.24
C VAL A 124 -3.55 15.72 0.55
N VAL A 125 -2.35 16.25 0.47
CA VAL A 125 -2.03 17.48 -0.27
C VAL A 125 -0.95 17.17 -1.29
N ASN A 126 -1.22 17.44 -2.55
CA ASN A 126 -0.26 17.37 -3.64
C ASN A 126 -0.06 18.75 -4.24
N LYS A 127 1.18 19.18 -4.36
CA LYS A 127 1.58 20.45 -5.00
C LYS A 127 2.47 20.12 -6.18
N GLU A 128 2.27 20.81 -7.27
CA GLU A 128 3.15 20.79 -8.45
C GLU A 128 3.74 22.19 -8.62
N PRO A 129 4.86 22.49 -7.94
CA PRO A 129 5.37 23.87 -7.83
C PRO A 129 5.70 24.52 -9.17
N LEU A 130 6.09 23.73 -10.18
CA LEU A 130 6.43 24.24 -11.52
C LEU A 130 5.19 24.56 -12.37
N ALA A 131 4.04 23.97 -12.04
CA ALA A 131 2.76 24.24 -12.69
C ALA A 131 1.87 25.19 -11.85
N ASP A 132 2.35 25.63 -10.69
CA ASP A 132 1.59 26.41 -9.70
C ASP A 132 0.23 25.81 -9.37
N THR A 133 0.17 24.48 -9.23
CA THR A 133 -1.06 23.76 -8.93
C THR A 133 -1.00 23.09 -7.56
N ARG A 134 -2.17 23.05 -6.91
CA ARG A 134 -2.35 22.40 -5.62
C ARG A 134 -3.67 21.66 -5.59
N PHE A 135 -3.60 20.40 -5.22
CA PHE A 135 -4.76 19.53 -5.02
C PHE A 135 -4.77 19.05 -3.57
N ALA A 136 -5.96 18.92 -2.99
CA ALA A 136 -6.11 18.40 -1.64
C ALA A 136 -7.39 17.58 -1.53
N SER A 137 -7.32 16.44 -0.83
CA SER A 137 -8.48 15.65 -0.42
C SER A 137 -8.49 15.48 1.11
N LYS A 138 -9.68 15.31 1.65
CA LYS A 138 -9.93 14.91 3.03
C LYS A 138 -10.90 13.75 3.00
N ASP A 139 -10.45 12.64 3.49
CA ASP A 139 -11.17 11.38 3.40
C ASP A 139 -11.33 10.79 4.80
N GLN A 140 -12.43 10.06 5.00
CA GLN A 140 -12.72 9.36 6.24
C GLN A 140 -13.28 8.00 5.88
N ALA A 141 -12.94 6.98 6.64
CA ALA A 141 -13.46 5.65 6.43
C ALA A 141 -13.55 4.89 7.75
N PHE A 142 -14.61 4.09 7.86
CA PHE A 142 -14.69 3.00 8.81
C PHE A 142 -14.34 1.71 8.08
N THR A 143 -13.50 0.88 8.68
CA THR A 143 -13.16 -0.46 8.21
C THR A 143 -13.34 -1.46 9.34
N GLY A 144 -13.91 -2.62 9.00
CA GLY A 144 -14.16 -3.69 9.93
C GLY A 144 -13.38 -4.95 9.62
N ARG A 145 -13.17 -5.77 10.64
CA ARG A 145 -12.68 -7.15 10.48
C ARG A 145 -13.38 -8.09 11.43
N ALA A 146 -13.61 -9.32 10.99
CA ALA A 146 -14.12 -10.42 11.79
C ALA A 146 -13.40 -11.70 11.41
N GLY A 147 -13.09 -12.54 12.37
CA GLY A 147 -12.46 -13.85 12.15
C GLY A 147 -12.95 -14.87 13.15
N LEU A 148 -13.14 -16.11 12.70
CA LEU A 148 -13.53 -17.22 13.55
C LEU A 148 -12.57 -18.39 13.29
N VAL A 149 -12.04 -18.94 14.37
CA VAL A 149 -11.12 -20.09 14.36
C VAL A 149 -11.66 -21.17 15.30
N TYR A 150 -11.57 -22.41 14.93
CA TYR A 150 -11.79 -23.55 15.82
C TYR A 150 -10.50 -24.32 16.05
N LEU A 151 -10.14 -24.56 17.30
CA LEU A 151 -8.89 -25.21 17.72
C LEU A 151 -9.14 -26.69 18.04
N PHE A 152 -8.79 -27.61 17.14
CA PHE A 152 -8.83 -29.04 17.44
C PHE A 152 -7.63 -29.48 18.26
N ASP A 153 -7.80 -30.49 19.12
CA ASP A 153 -6.72 -31.01 20.00
C ASP A 153 -5.56 -31.62 19.23
N ASN A 154 -5.79 -32.08 18.00
CA ASN A 154 -4.77 -32.63 17.12
C ASN A 154 -3.91 -31.56 16.41
N GLY A 155 -4.13 -30.28 16.71
CA GLY A 155 -3.39 -29.15 16.15
C GLY A 155 -3.92 -28.60 14.83
N VAL A 156 -5.04 -29.12 14.32
CA VAL A 156 -5.75 -28.57 13.16
C VAL A 156 -6.59 -27.38 13.61
N SER A 157 -6.55 -26.29 12.85
CA SER A 157 -7.29 -25.05 13.17
C SER A 157 -7.86 -24.45 11.89
N PRO A 158 -9.08 -24.86 11.47
CA PRO A 158 -9.79 -24.20 10.38
C PRO A 158 -10.20 -22.79 10.80
N PHE A 159 -10.21 -21.88 9.82
CA PHE A 159 -10.61 -20.52 10.06
C PHE A 159 -11.35 -19.90 8.87
N VAL A 160 -12.12 -18.88 9.17
CA VAL A 160 -12.74 -17.99 8.20
C VAL A 160 -12.55 -16.56 8.68
N SER A 161 -12.27 -15.65 7.76
CA SER A 161 -12.14 -14.23 8.08
C SER A 161 -12.73 -13.33 7.02
N TYR A 162 -13.12 -12.14 7.46
CA TYR A 162 -13.52 -11.01 6.65
C TYR A 162 -12.73 -9.78 7.10
N SER A 163 -12.24 -9.01 6.16
CA SER A 163 -11.58 -7.73 6.45
C SER A 163 -11.83 -6.71 5.37
N GLU A 164 -11.85 -5.46 5.78
CA GLU A 164 -11.92 -4.30 4.90
C GLU A 164 -10.62 -3.51 4.96
N SER A 165 -10.30 -2.81 3.89
CA SER A 165 -9.14 -1.92 3.81
C SER A 165 -9.51 -0.58 3.22
N PHE A 166 -8.78 0.45 3.62
CA PHE A 166 -8.89 1.82 3.17
C PHE A 166 -7.49 2.37 2.87
N LEU A 167 -7.34 3.01 1.71
CA LEU A 167 -6.07 3.64 1.31
C LEU A 167 -6.37 5.00 0.68
N PRO A 168 -6.00 6.13 1.33
CA PRO A 168 -6.11 7.44 0.71
C PRO A 168 -5.20 7.54 -0.50
N LEU A 169 -5.72 8.06 -1.61
CA LEU A 169 -4.96 8.21 -2.85
C LEU A 169 -4.55 9.66 -3.05
N ALA A 170 -3.36 9.83 -3.62
CA ALA A 170 -2.86 11.14 -4.01
C ALA A 170 -2.85 11.26 -5.53
N GLY A 171 -3.24 12.43 -6.02
CA GLY A 171 -3.31 12.73 -7.44
C GLY A 171 -4.72 13.15 -7.84
N THR A 172 -4.90 13.32 -9.14
CA THR A 172 -6.16 13.77 -9.73
C THR A 172 -6.47 12.98 -11.01
N ASP A 173 -7.73 12.93 -11.36
CA ASP A 173 -8.18 12.47 -12.68
C ASP A 173 -7.85 13.47 -13.80
N ALA A 174 -8.25 13.15 -15.03
CA ALA A 174 -8.06 14.01 -16.20
C ALA A 174 -8.79 15.38 -16.09
N ASN A 175 -9.81 15.48 -15.24
CA ASN A 175 -10.57 16.70 -14.96
C ASN A 175 -10.01 17.47 -13.74
N ARG A 176 -8.85 17.06 -13.22
CA ARG A 176 -8.21 17.62 -12.02
C ARG A 176 -9.01 17.43 -10.73
N LYS A 177 -9.95 16.49 -10.68
CA LYS A 177 -10.64 16.11 -9.46
C LYS A 177 -9.74 15.15 -8.67
N PRO A 178 -9.53 15.36 -7.35
CA PRO A 178 -8.79 14.42 -6.51
C PRO A 178 -9.37 12.99 -6.63
N PHE A 179 -8.50 11.99 -6.62
CA PHE A 179 -8.94 10.59 -6.59
C PHE A 179 -9.71 10.30 -5.31
N GLU A 180 -10.74 9.48 -5.42
CA GLU A 180 -11.39 8.89 -4.27
C GLU A 180 -10.48 7.81 -3.66
N PRO A 181 -10.55 7.56 -2.34
CA PRO A 181 -9.79 6.51 -1.69
C PRO A 181 -10.05 5.14 -2.30
N SER A 182 -9.02 4.31 -2.33
CA SER A 182 -9.17 2.90 -2.67
C SER A 182 -9.68 2.14 -1.45
N THR A 183 -10.71 1.32 -1.66
CA THR A 183 -11.25 0.42 -0.63
C THR A 183 -11.17 -1.02 -1.13
N GLY A 184 -10.96 -1.95 -0.20
CA GLY A 184 -10.92 -3.38 -0.52
C GLY A 184 -11.73 -4.18 0.49
N LYS A 185 -12.23 -5.34 0.06
CA LYS A 185 -12.88 -6.34 0.89
C LYS A 185 -12.23 -7.68 0.62
N GLN A 186 -11.88 -8.39 1.67
CA GLN A 186 -11.27 -9.71 1.59
C GLN A 186 -12.09 -10.71 2.39
N TYR A 187 -12.35 -11.86 1.80
CA TYR A 187 -12.89 -13.05 2.44
C TYR A 187 -11.82 -14.13 2.34
N GLU A 188 -11.52 -14.76 3.44
CA GLU A 188 -10.51 -15.80 3.49
C GLU A 188 -11.09 -17.02 4.24
N VAL A 189 -10.83 -18.22 3.72
CA VAL A 189 -11.08 -19.49 4.38
C VAL A 189 -9.83 -20.32 4.28
N GLY A 190 -9.43 -20.94 5.39
CA GLY A 190 -8.21 -21.72 5.40
C GLY A 190 -8.13 -22.68 6.59
N VAL A 191 -7.01 -23.39 6.64
CA VAL A 191 -6.66 -24.29 7.72
C VAL A 191 -5.21 -24.12 8.10
N LYS A 192 -4.94 -24.03 9.39
CA LYS A 192 -3.60 -24.09 9.98
C LYS A 192 -3.44 -25.44 10.66
N PHE A 193 -2.31 -26.10 10.45
CA PHE A 193 -1.92 -27.31 11.18
C PHE A 193 -0.63 -27.04 11.95
N GLN A 194 -0.69 -27.15 13.26
CA GLN A 194 0.45 -27.06 14.19
C GLN A 194 0.38 -28.23 15.15
N PRO A 195 1.20 -29.29 14.96
CA PRO A 195 1.20 -30.45 15.85
C PRO A 195 1.44 -30.03 17.31
N PRO A 196 0.75 -30.66 18.28
CA PRO A 196 0.95 -30.39 19.69
C PRO A 196 2.43 -30.48 20.10
N GLY A 197 2.91 -29.47 20.85
CA GLY A 197 4.30 -29.40 21.31
C GLY A 197 5.32 -28.95 20.25
N GLN A 198 4.91 -28.71 19.01
CA GLN A 198 5.78 -28.22 17.94
C GLN A 198 5.64 -26.70 17.76
N LYS A 199 6.77 -26.05 17.40
CA LYS A 199 6.79 -24.61 17.03
C LYS A 199 6.54 -24.39 15.53
N SER A 200 6.67 -25.46 14.72
CA SER A 200 6.46 -25.41 13.27
C SER A 200 4.98 -25.57 12.94
N PHE A 201 4.52 -24.86 11.92
CA PHE A 201 3.16 -24.98 11.42
C PHE A 201 3.12 -24.93 9.88
N ILE A 202 2.04 -25.41 9.31
CA ILE A 202 1.68 -25.28 7.88
C ILE A 202 0.31 -24.62 7.83
N GLN A 203 0.13 -23.69 6.89
CA GLN A 203 -1.14 -23.03 6.64
C GLN A 203 -1.45 -23.05 5.15
N ALA A 204 -2.73 -23.23 4.82
CA ALA A 204 -3.29 -23.08 3.48
C ALA A 204 -4.57 -22.26 3.55
N SER A 205 -4.73 -21.31 2.64
CA SER A 205 -5.92 -20.46 2.49
C SER A 205 -6.12 -20.09 1.01
#